data_14d78de080e527acb1ae2d89ec42d639
#
_entry.id   14d78de080e527acb1ae2d89ec42d639
#
_cell.length_a   1.000
_cell.length_b   1.000
_cell.length_c   1.000
_cell.angle_alpha   90.00
_cell.angle_beta   90.00
_cell.angle_gamma   90.00
#
_symmetry.space_group_name_H-M   'P 1'
#
loop_
_entity.id
_entity.type
_entity.pdbx_description
1 polymer ?
#
loop_
_entity_poly.entity_id
_entity_poly.type
_entity_poly.pdbx_seq_one_letter_code
_entity_poly.pdbx_strand_id
1 'polypeptide(L)'
;PRVRRQRQMCIRDSFYRALDEIQSKGRLVRIAVFGDSFIEADIFTADLREMLQKRFGGCGVGFVTITSMTSGYRPTVRHSFGGWSSHAVTDSVYFDKKKQGISGHYFVPRERAYVELRGQNKYASLLDTCQIASIFFYNKGEVNLSVCVNRGEAEARDFSTTGRLQQMKVNGRIGSVRWDINRADSTLFYGVAMDGTQGVVVDNFSLRGSSGLSLRSIPSKICLLYTSD
;
A
#
# COMPACT_ATOMS: atom_id res chain seq x y z
N PRO A 1 -27.63 14.03 -19.90
CA PRO A 1 -26.47 14.86 -19.54
C PRO A 1 -26.53 15.45 -18.13
N ARG A 2 -27.73 15.89 -17.63
CA ARG A 2 -27.91 16.44 -16.26
C ARG A 2 -27.57 15.45 -15.14
N VAL A 3 -27.96 14.20 -15.26
CA VAL A 3 -27.72 13.16 -14.24
C VAL A 3 -26.24 12.86 -14.02
N ARG A 4 -25.42 12.88 -15.07
CA ARG A 4 -23.95 12.72 -14.95
C ARG A 4 -23.30 13.89 -14.22
N ARG A 5 -23.71 15.14 -14.49
CA ARG A 5 -23.19 16.33 -13.78
C ARG A 5 -23.55 16.31 -12.29
N GLN A 6 -24.79 15.94 -11.95
CA GLN A 6 -25.20 15.85 -10.52
C GLN A 6 -24.42 14.80 -9.74
N ARG A 7 -24.17 13.60 -10.31
CA ARG A 7 -23.32 12.57 -9.66
C ARG A 7 -21.87 13.03 -9.46
N GLN A 8 -21.30 13.75 -10.43
CA GLN A 8 -19.92 14.27 -10.30
C GLN A 8 -19.82 15.38 -9.24
N MET A 9 -20.82 16.22 -9.08
CA MET A 9 -20.88 17.21 -8.00
C MET A 9 -20.95 16.52 -6.63
N CYS A 10 -21.82 15.53 -6.45
CA CYS A 10 -21.93 14.79 -5.17
C CYS A 10 -20.63 14.08 -4.76
N ILE A 11 -19.88 13.51 -5.72
CA ILE A 11 -18.60 12.85 -5.42
C ILE A 11 -17.54 13.89 -5.00
N ARG A 12 -17.45 15.01 -5.71
CA ARG A 12 -16.55 16.11 -5.33
C ARG A 12 -16.89 16.68 -3.96
N ASP A 13 -18.16 16.95 -3.71
CA ASP A 13 -18.62 17.51 -2.44
C ASP A 13 -18.32 16.58 -1.27
N SER A 14 -18.48 15.25 -1.45
CA SER A 14 -18.13 14.26 -0.46
C SER A 14 -16.64 14.24 -0.17
N PHE A 15 -15.79 14.33 -1.21
CA PHE A 15 -14.35 14.36 -1.07
C PHE A 15 -13.87 15.63 -0.35
N TYR A 16 -14.35 16.83 -0.77
CA TYR A 16 -13.98 18.08 -0.12
C TYR A 16 -14.46 18.12 1.34
N ARG A 17 -15.67 17.64 1.61
CA ARG A 17 -16.17 17.52 2.99
C ARG A 17 -15.28 16.59 3.82
N ALA A 18 -14.84 15.46 3.27
CA ALA A 18 -13.93 14.57 3.96
C ALA A 18 -12.59 15.24 4.30
N LEU A 19 -12.04 16.07 3.40
CA LEU A 19 -10.83 16.86 3.66
C LEU A 19 -11.06 17.93 4.74
N ASP A 20 -12.19 18.62 4.71
CA ASP A 20 -12.55 19.66 5.70
C ASP A 20 -12.76 19.05 7.10
N GLU A 21 -13.22 17.81 7.17
CA GLU A 21 -13.46 17.08 8.41
C GLU A 21 -12.19 16.43 9.02
N ILE A 22 -11.04 16.44 8.32
CA ILE A 22 -9.80 15.84 8.83
C ILE A 22 -9.43 16.40 10.19
N GLN A 23 -9.32 17.72 10.31
CA GLN A 23 -8.87 18.36 11.54
C GLN A 23 -9.91 18.28 12.66
N SER A 24 -11.19 18.44 12.32
CA SER A 24 -12.28 18.47 13.30
C SER A 24 -12.67 17.09 13.85
N LYS A 25 -12.54 16.03 13.02
CA LYS A 25 -12.96 14.67 13.38
C LYS A 25 -11.81 13.67 13.49
N GLY A 26 -10.56 14.09 13.28
CA GLY A 26 -9.40 13.19 13.30
C GLY A 26 -9.46 12.09 12.22
N ARG A 27 -10.05 12.39 11.05
CA ARG A 27 -10.25 11.40 9.98
C ARG A 27 -8.97 11.18 9.17
N LEU A 28 -8.82 9.97 8.64
CA LEU A 28 -7.86 9.65 7.60
C LEU A 28 -8.56 9.70 6.24
N VAL A 29 -8.01 10.46 5.30
CA VAL A 29 -8.47 10.48 3.91
C VAL A 29 -7.41 9.84 3.03
N ARG A 30 -7.79 8.76 2.35
CA ARG A 30 -6.90 8.02 1.47
C ARG A 30 -7.18 8.37 0.01
N ILE A 31 -6.12 8.72 -0.73
CA ILE A 31 -6.17 9.05 -2.16
C ILE A 31 -5.38 8.00 -2.92
N ALA A 32 -6.05 7.22 -3.75
CA ALA A 32 -5.44 6.23 -4.61
C ALA A 32 -5.15 6.81 -5.99
N VAL A 33 -3.88 6.89 -6.37
CA VAL A 33 -3.44 7.35 -7.69
C VAL A 33 -3.07 6.14 -8.53
N PHE A 34 -3.81 5.91 -9.61
CA PHE A 34 -3.57 4.83 -10.57
C PHE A 34 -2.92 5.37 -11.83
N GLY A 35 -1.94 4.68 -12.35
CA GLY A 35 -1.27 5.04 -13.59
C GLY A 35 -0.25 4.00 -14.06
N ASP A 36 0.47 4.35 -15.08
CA ASP A 36 1.52 3.55 -15.69
C ASP A 36 2.94 3.97 -15.23
N SER A 37 3.92 3.85 -16.09
CA SER A 37 5.31 4.24 -15.82
C SER A 37 5.51 5.75 -15.60
N PHE A 38 4.59 6.62 -16.01
CA PHE A 38 4.69 8.06 -15.80
C PHE A 38 4.56 8.49 -14.35
N ILE A 39 3.91 7.69 -13.50
CA ILE A 39 3.81 7.97 -12.06
C ILE A 39 4.66 7.02 -11.22
N GLU A 40 5.41 6.12 -11.86
CA GLU A 40 6.26 5.14 -11.18
C GLU A 40 7.33 5.84 -10.32
N ALA A 41 7.83 5.16 -9.29
CA ALA A 41 8.81 5.68 -8.34
C ALA A 41 8.39 6.99 -7.62
N ASP A 42 7.10 7.25 -7.53
CA ASP A 42 6.55 8.48 -6.92
C ASP A 42 6.94 9.79 -7.65
N ILE A 43 7.28 9.74 -8.95
CA ILE A 43 7.69 10.93 -9.72
C ILE A 43 6.66 12.07 -9.58
N PHE A 44 5.38 11.74 -9.70
CA PHE A 44 4.29 12.72 -9.55
C PHE A 44 3.72 12.73 -8.12
N THR A 45 3.56 11.55 -7.52
CA THR A 45 2.86 11.40 -6.24
C THR A 45 3.67 11.89 -5.05
N ALA A 46 4.98 12.06 -5.17
CA ALA A 46 5.81 12.63 -4.09
C ALA A 46 5.40 14.06 -3.76
N ASP A 47 5.35 14.93 -4.76
CA ASP A 47 4.99 16.35 -4.59
C ASP A 47 3.52 16.50 -4.18
N LEU A 48 2.63 15.75 -4.83
CA LEU A 48 1.21 15.74 -4.48
C LEU A 48 1.00 15.35 -3.01
N ARG A 49 1.67 14.30 -2.55
CA ARG A 49 1.62 13.83 -1.17
C ARG A 49 2.14 14.89 -0.21
N GLU A 50 3.29 15.48 -0.50
CA GLU A 50 3.88 16.51 0.34
C GLU A 50 2.96 17.72 0.49
N MET A 51 2.41 18.22 -0.62
CA MET A 51 1.47 19.36 -0.59
C MET A 51 0.22 19.06 0.24
N LEU A 52 -0.37 17.87 0.06
CA LEU A 52 -1.58 17.48 0.79
C LEU A 52 -1.29 17.24 2.28
N GLN A 53 -0.20 16.55 2.61
CA GLN A 53 0.17 16.30 4.01
C GLN A 53 0.56 17.58 4.75
N LYS A 54 1.25 18.53 4.11
CA LYS A 54 1.52 19.85 4.69
C LYS A 54 0.24 20.64 4.97
N ARG A 55 -0.76 20.53 4.12
CA ARG A 55 -2.01 21.28 4.25
C ARG A 55 -3.01 20.66 5.20
N PHE A 56 -3.18 19.34 5.16
CA PHE A 56 -4.24 18.61 5.86
C PHE A 56 -3.73 17.71 6.97
N GLY A 57 -2.42 17.64 7.16
CA GLY A 57 -1.80 16.65 8.06
C GLY A 57 -1.67 15.28 7.41
N GLY A 58 -1.11 14.34 8.16
CA GLY A 58 -0.78 13.01 7.71
C GLY A 58 0.72 12.79 7.67
N CYS A 59 1.13 11.55 7.51
CA CYS A 59 2.53 11.14 7.41
C CYS A 59 2.65 9.79 6.69
N GLY A 60 3.89 9.43 6.37
CA GLY A 60 4.18 8.15 5.72
C GLY A 60 3.92 8.14 4.21
N VAL A 61 4.41 7.10 3.58
CA VAL A 61 4.44 6.98 2.11
C VAL A 61 3.17 6.35 1.53
N GLY A 62 2.29 5.82 2.39
CA GLY A 62 1.15 5.03 1.95
C GLY A 62 1.56 3.63 1.49
N PHE A 63 0.83 3.09 0.54
CA PHE A 63 1.03 1.76 0.00
C PHE A 63 2.28 1.65 -0.88
N VAL A 64 3.00 0.54 -0.70
CA VAL A 64 4.17 0.13 -1.49
C VAL A 64 4.00 -1.35 -1.86
N THR A 65 4.24 -1.71 -3.11
CA THR A 65 4.28 -3.11 -3.54
C THR A 65 5.42 -3.87 -2.83
N ILE A 66 5.28 -5.19 -2.67
CA ILE A 66 6.32 -6.01 -2.00
C ILE A 66 7.68 -5.90 -2.70
N THR A 67 7.70 -5.93 -4.02
CA THR A 67 8.91 -5.71 -4.83
C THR A 67 8.70 -4.57 -5.80
N SER A 68 9.75 -3.87 -6.17
CA SER A 68 9.69 -2.80 -7.17
C SER A 68 11.01 -2.70 -7.94
N MET A 69 10.93 -2.67 -9.26
CA MET A 69 12.11 -2.46 -10.12
C MET A 69 12.73 -1.06 -9.92
N THR A 70 11.94 -0.10 -9.46
CA THR A 70 12.34 1.29 -9.24
C THR A 70 12.67 1.61 -7.79
N SER A 71 12.78 0.61 -6.92
CA SER A 71 13.03 0.80 -5.47
C SER A 71 14.27 1.65 -5.17
N GLY A 72 15.35 1.50 -5.97
CA GLY A 72 16.58 2.27 -5.83
C GLY A 72 16.46 3.75 -6.23
N TYR A 73 15.45 4.11 -7.00
CA TYR A 73 15.23 5.47 -7.51
C TYR A 73 14.06 6.20 -6.80
N ARG A 74 13.33 5.51 -5.94
CA ARG A 74 12.17 6.07 -5.24
C ARG A 74 12.61 7.06 -4.16
N PRO A 75 12.24 8.37 -4.25
CA PRO A 75 12.74 9.38 -3.32
C PRO A 75 12.01 9.38 -1.97
N THR A 76 10.83 8.76 -1.88
CA THR A 76 9.91 8.88 -0.74
C THR A 76 10.16 7.89 0.37
N VAL A 77 10.75 6.73 0.07
CA VAL A 77 11.02 5.65 1.02
C VAL A 77 12.20 4.82 0.55
N ARG A 78 13.02 4.35 1.48
CA ARG A 78 14.00 3.29 1.20
C ARG A 78 13.28 1.95 1.28
N HIS A 79 13.40 1.15 0.23
CA HIS A 79 12.68 -0.10 0.07
C HIS A 79 13.65 -1.23 -0.24
N SER A 80 13.70 -2.22 0.63
CA SER A 80 14.52 -3.42 0.49
C SER A 80 13.64 -4.66 0.55
N PHE A 81 13.95 -5.66 -0.23
CA PHE A 81 13.18 -6.91 -0.27
C PHE A 81 14.05 -8.04 -0.81
N GLY A 82 13.65 -9.27 -0.52
CA GLY A 82 14.30 -10.49 -1.03
C GLY A 82 13.41 -11.72 -0.87
N GLY A 83 13.66 -12.76 -1.66
CA GLY A 83 12.96 -14.04 -1.54
C GLY A 83 11.52 -14.04 -2.08
N TRP A 84 11.22 -13.29 -3.15
CA TRP A 84 9.88 -13.20 -3.72
C TRP A 84 9.80 -13.68 -5.16
N SER A 85 8.67 -14.31 -5.52
CA SER A 85 8.18 -14.41 -6.89
C SER A 85 7.16 -13.31 -7.11
N SER A 86 7.42 -12.43 -8.07
CA SER A 86 6.52 -11.35 -8.46
C SER A 86 5.72 -11.75 -9.69
N HIS A 87 4.42 -11.45 -9.67
CA HIS A 87 3.50 -11.66 -10.77
C HIS A 87 2.71 -10.38 -11.02
N ALA A 88 2.78 -9.86 -12.23
CA ALA A 88 2.09 -8.63 -12.64
C ALA A 88 1.09 -8.92 -13.77
N VAL A 89 0.00 -8.18 -13.84
CA VAL A 89 -1.02 -8.33 -14.88
C VAL A 89 -0.48 -8.02 -16.29
N THR A 90 0.66 -7.37 -16.36
CA THR A 90 1.39 -7.09 -17.61
C THR A 90 2.32 -8.22 -18.03
N ASP A 91 2.51 -9.24 -17.20
CA ASP A 91 3.28 -10.43 -17.56
C ASP A 91 2.52 -11.21 -18.66
N SER A 92 3.21 -11.52 -19.74
CA SER A 92 2.61 -12.17 -20.91
C SER A 92 2.22 -13.63 -20.67
N VAL A 93 2.78 -14.27 -19.65
CA VAL A 93 2.60 -15.70 -19.36
C VAL A 93 2.46 -15.90 -17.85
N TYR A 94 1.51 -16.76 -17.43
CA TYR A 94 1.34 -17.23 -16.05
C TYR A 94 0.75 -16.23 -15.02
N PHE A 95 0.07 -15.17 -15.44
CA PHE A 95 -0.67 -14.32 -14.52
C PHE A 95 -2.09 -14.83 -14.27
N ASP A 96 -2.40 -15.15 -13.02
CA ASP A 96 -3.75 -15.55 -12.61
C ASP A 96 -4.56 -14.31 -12.15
N LYS A 97 -5.46 -13.85 -13.00
CA LYS A 97 -6.32 -12.67 -12.73
C LYS A 97 -7.16 -12.81 -11.46
N LYS A 98 -7.47 -14.05 -11.02
CA LYS A 98 -8.23 -14.29 -9.78
C LYS A 98 -7.42 -14.01 -8.52
N LYS A 99 -6.09 -13.87 -8.65
CA LYS A 99 -5.16 -13.57 -7.56
C LYS A 99 -4.73 -12.10 -7.53
N GLN A 100 -5.16 -11.31 -8.51
CA GLN A 100 -4.73 -9.93 -8.70
C GLN A 100 -5.09 -9.05 -7.49
N GLY A 101 -4.10 -8.33 -6.95
CA GLY A 101 -4.29 -7.25 -5.99
C GLY A 101 -4.64 -5.90 -6.65
N ILE A 102 -4.93 -4.90 -5.83
CA ILE A 102 -5.27 -3.54 -6.28
C ILE A 102 -4.15 -2.88 -7.12
N SER A 103 -2.90 -3.21 -6.84
CA SER A 103 -1.72 -2.74 -7.59
C SER A 103 -1.49 -3.46 -8.92
N GLY A 104 -2.36 -4.41 -9.30
CA GLY A 104 -2.15 -5.26 -10.48
C GLY A 104 -1.13 -6.38 -10.27
N HIS A 105 -0.67 -6.57 -9.02
CA HIS A 105 0.32 -7.60 -8.66
C HIS A 105 -0.24 -8.59 -7.64
N TYR A 106 0.44 -9.73 -7.55
CA TYR A 106 0.50 -10.57 -6.37
C TYR A 106 1.91 -11.15 -6.23
N PHE A 107 2.30 -11.46 -5.00
CA PHE A 107 3.63 -11.94 -4.65
C PHE A 107 3.55 -13.25 -3.89
N VAL A 108 4.44 -14.19 -4.22
CA VAL A 108 4.54 -15.48 -3.55
C VAL A 108 5.91 -15.54 -2.86
N PRO A 109 5.96 -15.80 -1.55
CA PRO A 109 7.23 -15.89 -0.85
C PRO A 109 7.98 -17.16 -1.26
N ARG A 110 9.28 -17.03 -1.37
CA ARG A 110 10.28 -18.11 -1.45
C ARG A 110 11.01 -18.22 -0.12
N GLU A 111 12.05 -19.01 -0.06
CA GLU A 111 12.90 -19.09 1.12
C GLU A 111 13.46 -17.72 1.53
N ARG A 112 13.42 -17.44 2.84
CA ARG A 112 13.92 -16.21 3.45
C ARG A 112 13.31 -14.95 2.86
N ALA A 113 12.01 -14.99 2.53
CA ALA A 113 11.31 -13.84 2.02
C ALA A 113 11.20 -12.74 3.09
N TYR A 114 11.52 -11.50 2.69
CA TYR A 114 11.37 -10.33 3.54
C TYR A 114 11.03 -9.08 2.72
N VAL A 115 10.46 -8.10 3.40
CA VAL A 115 10.30 -6.74 2.89
C VAL A 115 10.56 -5.74 4.01
N GLU A 116 11.33 -4.69 3.71
CA GLU A 116 11.65 -3.62 4.66
C GLU A 116 11.38 -2.26 4.02
N LEU A 117 10.70 -1.42 4.77
CA LEU A 117 10.56 0.00 4.46
C LEU A 117 11.28 0.84 5.51
N ARG A 118 11.96 1.90 5.06
CA ARG A 118 12.53 2.92 5.93
C ARG A 118 12.15 4.29 5.41
N GLY A 119 11.52 5.06 6.26
CA GLY A 119 11.19 6.45 6.01
C GLY A 119 12.41 7.31 5.73
N GLN A 120 12.22 8.40 5.03
CA GLN A 120 13.25 9.41 4.77
C GLN A 120 12.62 10.77 4.57
N ASN A 121 13.32 11.82 4.99
CA ASN A 121 12.87 13.21 4.88
C ASN A 121 13.73 14.07 3.94
N LYS A 122 14.54 13.43 3.11
CA LYS A 122 15.45 14.15 2.19
C LYS A 122 14.69 14.99 1.15
N TYR A 123 13.54 14.47 0.69
CA TYR A 123 12.74 15.10 -0.37
C TYR A 123 11.38 15.61 0.12
N ALA A 124 10.87 15.09 1.22
CA ALA A 124 9.60 15.49 1.81
C ALA A 124 9.66 15.33 3.34
N SER A 125 9.17 16.33 4.07
CA SER A 125 9.38 16.47 5.51
C SER A 125 8.60 15.50 6.40
N LEU A 126 7.53 14.87 5.89
CA LEU A 126 6.60 14.05 6.67
C LEU A 126 6.67 12.56 6.32
N LEU A 127 7.78 12.10 5.74
CA LEU A 127 7.99 10.73 5.29
C LEU A 127 9.06 9.97 6.08
N ASP A 128 9.69 10.59 7.06
CA ASP A 128 10.70 9.97 7.91
C ASP A 128 10.12 8.98 8.91
N THR A 129 8.89 9.24 9.38
CA THR A 129 8.16 8.38 10.31
C THR A 129 6.70 8.27 9.93
N CYS A 130 6.06 7.18 10.36
CA CYS A 130 4.62 6.99 10.30
C CYS A 130 4.09 6.50 11.65
N GLN A 131 2.78 6.36 11.76
CA GLN A 131 2.11 5.92 12.99
C GLN A 131 1.58 4.49 12.89
N ILE A 132 1.38 4.01 11.69
CA ILE A 132 0.89 2.67 11.39
C ILE A 132 1.74 2.09 10.27
N ALA A 133 2.18 0.84 10.43
CA ALA A 133 2.72 0.06 9.33
C ALA A 133 1.97 -1.25 9.18
N SER A 134 1.73 -1.66 7.94
CA SER A 134 0.92 -2.84 7.62
C SER A 134 1.54 -3.66 6.51
N ILE A 135 1.37 -4.98 6.55
CA ILE A 135 1.59 -5.90 5.43
C ILE A 135 0.28 -6.61 5.11
N PHE A 136 -0.05 -6.71 3.82
CA PHE A 136 -1.32 -7.24 3.32
C PHE A 136 -1.12 -8.59 2.64
N PHE A 137 -1.94 -9.59 3.03
CA PHE A 137 -1.86 -10.93 2.48
C PHE A 137 -3.21 -11.65 2.47
N TYR A 138 -3.31 -12.66 1.62
CA TYR A 138 -4.43 -13.59 1.57
C TYR A 138 -3.88 -15.01 1.68
N ASN A 139 -4.29 -15.75 2.70
CA ASN A 139 -3.82 -17.09 2.95
C ASN A 139 -4.95 -18.12 2.90
N LYS A 140 -4.60 -19.32 2.44
CA LYS A 140 -5.46 -20.51 2.51
C LYS A 140 -4.99 -21.49 3.56
N GLY A 141 -3.78 -21.34 4.06
CA GLY A 141 -3.16 -22.14 5.11
C GLY A 141 -2.62 -21.25 6.23
N GLU A 142 -1.76 -21.80 7.05
CA GLU A 142 -1.12 -21.12 8.17
C GLU A 142 -0.05 -20.13 7.68
N VAL A 143 0.03 -18.99 8.33
CA VAL A 143 1.04 -17.96 8.10
C VAL A 143 1.67 -17.56 9.42
N ASN A 144 3.00 -17.55 9.47
CA ASN A 144 3.77 -16.97 10.57
C ASN A 144 4.65 -15.84 10.02
N LEU A 145 4.44 -14.63 10.52
CA LEU A 145 5.18 -13.42 10.14
C LEU A 145 5.91 -12.86 11.36
N SER A 146 7.15 -12.45 11.17
CA SER A 146 7.86 -11.62 12.14
C SER A 146 7.90 -10.18 11.68
N VAL A 147 7.72 -9.25 12.62
CA VAL A 147 7.87 -7.81 12.37
C VAL A 147 8.93 -7.23 13.31
N CYS A 148 9.84 -6.45 12.73
CA CYS A 148 10.85 -5.69 13.46
C CYS A 148 10.66 -4.19 13.17
N VAL A 149 10.36 -3.42 14.20
CA VAL A 149 10.15 -1.97 14.12
C VAL A 149 11.40 -1.25 14.62
N ASN A 150 11.87 -0.25 13.89
CA ASN A 150 13.01 0.61 14.25
C ASN A 150 14.27 -0.18 14.63
N ARG A 151 14.47 -1.36 14.03
CA ARG A 151 15.58 -2.29 14.35
C ARG A 151 15.58 -2.79 15.80
N GLY A 152 14.41 -2.79 16.45
CA GLY A 152 14.21 -3.38 17.75
C GLY A 152 14.09 -4.91 17.70
N GLU A 153 13.51 -5.50 18.72
CA GLU A 153 13.22 -6.92 18.76
C GLU A 153 12.15 -7.30 17.75
N ALA A 154 12.29 -8.50 17.16
CA ALA A 154 11.31 -9.03 16.23
C ALA A 154 10.16 -9.69 16.99
N GLU A 155 8.92 -9.35 16.64
CA GLU A 155 7.71 -9.94 17.17
C GLU A 155 7.09 -10.87 16.11
N ALA A 156 6.92 -12.14 16.44
CA ALA A 156 6.28 -13.12 15.55
C ALA A 156 4.79 -13.26 15.86
N ARG A 157 3.97 -13.39 14.81
CA ARG A 157 2.52 -13.63 14.92
C ARG A 157 2.07 -14.69 13.92
N ASP A 158 1.14 -15.54 14.40
CA ASP A 158 0.47 -16.56 13.61
C ASP A 158 -0.88 -16.07 13.11
N PHE A 159 -1.21 -16.47 11.88
CA PHE A 159 -2.47 -16.13 11.23
C PHE A 159 -3.09 -17.38 10.61
N SER A 160 -4.27 -17.74 11.08
CA SER A 160 -5.10 -18.77 10.45
C SER A 160 -5.86 -18.18 9.25
N THR A 161 -6.34 -19.04 8.36
CA THR A 161 -7.11 -18.60 7.19
C THR A 161 -8.47 -18.02 7.60
N THR A 162 -8.82 -16.91 6.99
CA THR A 162 -10.15 -16.26 7.15
C THR A 162 -10.96 -16.30 5.84
N GLY A 163 -10.37 -16.78 4.75
CA GLY A 163 -10.96 -16.69 3.40
C GLY A 163 -11.10 -15.26 2.87
N ARG A 164 -10.48 -14.29 3.55
CA ARG A 164 -10.48 -12.85 3.20
C ARG A 164 -9.05 -12.32 3.19
N LEU A 165 -8.88 -11.14 2.62
CA LEU A 165 -7.63 -10.40 2.75
C LEU A 165 -7.40 -10.06 4.24
N GLN A 166 -6.18 -10.26 4.71
CA GLN A 166 -5.76 -9.95 6.07
C GLN A 166 -4.61 -8.95 6.07
N GLN A 167 -4.38 -8.36 7.23
CA GLN A 167 -3.23 -7.49 7.46
C GLN A 167 -2.59 -7.79 8.83
N MET A 168 -1.26 -7.77 8.87
CA MET A 168 -0.54 -7.60 10.12
C MET A 168 -0.24 -6.11 10.28
N LYS A 169 -0.72 -5.51 11.37
CA LYS A 169 -0.58 -4.08 11.66
C LYS A 169 0.24 -3.87 12.91
N VAL A 170 1.14 -2.90 12.88
CA VAL A 170 1.87 -2.38 14.04
C VAL A 170 1.64 -0.88 14.16
N ASN A 171 1.54 -0.40 15.39
CA ASN A 171 1.28 1.00 15.71
C ASN A 171 2.42 1.57 16.53
N GLY A 172 2.71 2.86 16.37
CA GLY A 172 3.73 3.58 17.12
C GLY A 172 4.45 4.62 16.27
N ARG A 173 5.54 5.18 16.76
CA ARG A 173 6.42 6.02 15.94
C ARG A 173 7.38 5.12 15.16
N ILE A 174 7.11 4.93 13.88
CA ILE A 174 7.78 3.95 13.02
C ILE A 174 8.62 4.68 11.98
N GLY A 175 9.94 4.65 12.14
CA GLY A 175 10.90 5.14 11.14
C GLY A 175 11.37 4.06 10.18
N SER A 176 11.34 2.80 10.63
CA SER A 176 11.60 1.65 9.77
C SER A 176 10.79 0.45 10.23
N VAL A 177 10.41 -0.38 9.30
CA VAL A 177 9.69 -1.63 9.58
C VAL A 177 10.14 -2.71 8.60
N ARG A 178 10.41 -3.88 9.14
CA ARG A 178 10.77 -5.08 8.38
C ARG A 178 9.83 -6.21 8.74
N TRP A 179 9.29 -6.86 7.73
CA TRP A 179 8.56 -8.12 7.86
C TRP A 179 9.39 -9.25 7.27
N ASP A 180 9.56 -10.31 8.03
CA ASP A 180 10.15 -11.57 7.61
C ASP A 180 9.06 -12.64 7.56
N ILE A 181 9.06 -13.45 6.52
CA ILE A 181 8.07 -14.49 6.30
C ILE A 181 8.66 -15.80 6.80
N ASN A 182 8.25 -16.23 7.99
CA ASN A 182 8.76 -17.47 8.61
C ASN A 182 8.08 -18.72 8.01
N ARG A 183 6.74 -18.62 7.80
CA ARG A 183 5.91 -19.65 7.18
C ARG A 183 4.77 -19.02 6.40
N ALA A 184 4.46 -19.51 5.22
CA ALA A 184 3.37 -19.00 4.41
C ALA A 184 2.79 -20.09 3.49
N ASP A 185 1.89 -20.89 4.03
CA ASP A 185 1.25 -21.97 3.29
C ASP A 185 0.16 -21.42 2.36
N SER A 186 0.32 -21.65 1.04
CA SER A 186 -0.64 -21.19 0.01
C SER A 186 -1.07 -19.72 0.19
N THR A 187 -0.11 -18.83 0.40
CA THR A 187 -0.32 -17.43 0.74
C THR A 187 0.10 -16.51 -0.41
N LEU A 188 -0.69 -15.48 -0.64
CA LEU A 188 -0.41 -14.39 -1.59
C LEU A 188 -0.21 -13.09 -0.79
N PHE A 189 0.84 -12.37 -1.10
CA PHE A 189 1.09 -11.04 -0.56
C PHE A 189 0.80 -9.97 -1.61
N TYR A 190 0.40 -8.78 -1.17
CA TYR A 190 -0.01 -7.72 -2.08
C TYR A 190 0.81 -6.45 -1.93
N GLY A 191 1.24 -6.12 -0.73
CA GLY A 191 2.02 -4.93 -0.47
C GLY A 191 2.17 -4.66 1.02
N VAL A 192 2.82 -3.55 1.29
CA VAL A 192 3.07 -3.00 2.62
C VAL A 192 2.65 -1.54 2.63
N ALA A 193 2.41 -0.96 3.80
CA ALA A 193 2.06 0.46 3.91
C ALA A 193 2.73 1.09 5.13
N MET A 194 3.00 2.40 5.02
CA MET A 194 3.38 3.27 6.13
C MET A 194 2.41 4.46 6.13
N ASP A 195 1.54 4.52 7.11
CA ASP A 195 0.39 5.43 7.17
C ASP A 195 0.38 6.28 8.44
N GLY A 196 -0.27 7.44 8.37
CA GLY A 196 -0.71 8.18 9.54
C GLY A 196 -2.01 7.61 10.11
N THR A 197 -2.38 8.02 11.33
CA THR A 197 -3.68 7.72 11.94
C THR A 197 -4.76 8.72 11.53
N GLN A 198 -4.36 9.90 11.08
CA GLN A 198 -5.24 10.99 10.61
C GLN A 198 -4.55 11.77 9.50
N GLY A 199 -5.28 12.65 8.81
CA GLY A 199 -4.75 13.46 7.73
C GLY A 199 -4.93 12.81 6.38
N VAL A 200 -3.98 13.01 5.46
CA VAL A 200 -4.04 12.47 4.08
C VAL A 200 -2.96 11.41 3.87
N VAL A 201 -3.36 10.31 3.27
CA VAL A 201 -2.48 9.28 2.70
C VAL A 201 -2.66 9.27 1.18
N VAL A 202 -1.55 9.28 0.45
CA VAL A 202 -1.54 9.18 -1.01
C VAL A 202 -0.84 7.91 -1.43
N ASP A 203 -1.62 6.97 -1.96
CA ASP A 203 -1.11 5.70 -2.47
C ASP A 203 -0.77 5.79 -3.95
N ASN A 204 0.36 5.21 -4.32
CA ASN A 204 0.78 5.12 -5.70
C ASN A 204 0.59 3.68 -6.21
N PHE A 205 -0.42 3.49 -7.05
CA PHE A 205 -0.70 2.22 -7.74
C PHE A 205 -0.22 2.29 -9.20
N SER A 206 1.06 2.60 -9.39
CA SER A 206 1.69 2.57 -10.70
C SER A 206 1.97 1.14 -11.13
N LEU A 207 1.70 0.85 -12.40
CA LEU A 207 2.03 -0.41 -13.03
C LEU A 207 2.49 -0.16 -14.47
N ARG A 208 3.78 -0.33 -14.72
CA ARG A 208 4.39 -0.15 -16.04
C ARG A 208 3.66 -0.94 -17.11
N GLY A 209 3.30 -0.27 -18.22
CA GLY A 209 2.57 -0.88 -19.32
C GLY A 209 1.08 -1.15 -19.07
N SER A 210 0.54 -0.70 -17.94
CA SER A 210 -0.89 -0.85 -17.64
C SER A 210 -1.75 0.17 -18.39
N SER A 211 -2.79 -0.31 -19.04
CA SER A 211 -3.85 0.53 -19.63
C SER A 211 -4.99 0.84 -18.65
N GLY A 212 -4.91 0.34 -17.42
CA GLY A 212 -5.99 0.43 -16.43
C GLY A 212 -7.15 -0.54 -16.64
N LEU A 213 -7.25 -1.23 -17.77
CA LEU A 213 -8.34 -2.19 -18.05
C LEU A 213 -8.37 -3.34 -17.06
N SER A 214 -7.22 -3.75 -16.53
CA SER A 214 -7.09 -4.82 -15.54
C SER A 214 -7.78 -4.52 -14.22
N LEU A 215 -8.00 -3.25 -13.87
CA LEU A 215 -8.69 -2.84 -12.64
C LEU A 215 -10.11 -3.41 -12.56
N ARG A 216 -10.76 -3.66 -13.71
CA ARG A 216 -12.09 -4.30 -13.78
C ARG A 216 -12.08 -5.76 -13.32
N SER A 217 -10.93 -6.41 -13.32
CA SER A 217 -10.78 -7.84 -12.99
C SER A 217 -10.34 -8.07 -11.55
N ILE A 218 -10.17 -7.03 -10.74
CA ILE A 218 -9.78 -7.17 -9.34
C ILE A 218 -10.91 -7.84 -8.56
N PRO A 219 -10.67 -8.97 -7.89
CA PRO A 219 -11.69 -9.62 -7.08
C PRO A 219 -12.16 -8.70 -5.95
N SER A 220 -13.47 -8.53 -5.79
CA SER A 220 -14.06 -7.67 -4.76
C SER A 220 -13.55 -7.97 -3.33
N LYS A 221 -13.29 -9.25 -3.03
CA LYS A 221 -12.72 -9.70 -1.75
C LYS A 221 -11.34 -9.12 -1.43
N ILE A 222 -10.59 -8.71 -2.45
CA ILE A 222 -9.25 -8.13 -2.33
C ILE A 222 -9.33 -6.60 -2.34
N CYS A 223 -10.31 -6.03 -3.05
CA CYS A 223 -10.49 -4.59 -3.16
C CYS A 223 -11.01 -3.95 -1.85
N LEU A 224 -11.88 -4.64 -1.14
CA LEU A 224 -12.64 -4.09 0.00
C LEU A 224 -11.80 -3.69 1.22
N LEU A 225 -10.62 -4.27 1.43
CA LEU A 225 -9.78 -3.92 2.58
C LEU A 225 -9.12 -2.54 2.47
N TYR A 226 -9.04 -1.99 1.26
CA TYR A 226 -8.52 -0.64 1.01
C TYR A 226 -9.58 0.45 1.13
N THR A 227 -10.86 0.07 1.17
CA THR A 227 -11.99 0.99 1.11
C THR A 227 -12.89 0.92 2.33
N SER A 228 -12.63 -0.02 3.25
CA SER A 228 -13.43 -0.19 4.48
C SER A 228 -12.61 0.22 5.71
N ASP A 229 -12.90 1.39 6.21
CA ASP A 229 -12.84 1.71 7.64
C ASP A 229 -14.25 1.73 8.19
#